data_8cf9fe5f06eb31e128e5c12b7d713d8d
#
_entry.id   8cf9fe5f06eb31e128e5c12b7d713d8d
#
_cell.length_a   1.000
_cell.length_b   1.000
_cell.length_c   1.000
_cell.angle_alpha   90.00
_cell.angle_beta   90.00
_cell.angle_gamma   90.00
#
_symmetry.space_group_name_H-M   'P 1'
#
loop_
_entity.id
_entity.type
_entity.pdbx_description
1 polymer ?
#
loop_
_entity_poly.entity_id
_entity_poly.type
_entity_poly.pdbx_seq_one_letter_code
_entity_poly.pdbx_strand_id
1 'polypeptide(L)' 'MKYLHTMVRVENIEKSLDFYCNKLGLKEVRRVDNEKGRFTLIFLAAENSDEKTGLLELTYNWDPEKYTGGRNFGHLAYS' A
#
# COMPACT_ATOMS: atom_id res chain seq x y z
N MET A 1 -7.50 -7.14 -19.60
CA MET A 1 -6.50 -7.05 -18.52
C MET A 1 -6.51 -5.65 -17.93
N LYS A 2 -6.52 -5.55 -16.61
CA LYS A 2 -6.48 -4.25 -15.92
C LYS A 2 -5.31 -4.21 -14.94
N TYR A 3 -4.67 -3.07 -14.86
CA TYR A 3 -3.63 -2.84 -13.85
C TYR A 3 -4.32 -2.56 -12.52
N LEU A 4 -4.20 -3.50 -11.57
CA LEU A 4 -4.88 -3.40 -10.28
C LEU A 4 -4.10 -2.57 -9.28
N HIS A 5 -2.86 -2.93 -8.99
CA HIS A 5 -2.08 -2.19 -8.01
C HIS A 5 -0.59 -2.49 -8.08
N THR A 6 0.18 -1.58 -7.50
CA THR A 6 1.60 -1.80 -7.17
C THR A 6 1.67 -1.94 -5.65
N MET A 7 2.35 -2.97 -5.17
CA MET A 7 2.49 -3.19 -3.73
C MET A 7 3.90 -2.87 -3.27
N VAL A 8 4.00 -2.09 -2.20
CA VAL A 8 5.27 -1.85 -1.51
C VAL A 8 5.08 -2.14 -0.03
N ARG A 9 6.14 -2.61 0.62
CA ARG A 9 6.14 -2.86 2.05
C ARG A 9 6.59 -1.61 2.78
N VAL A 10 5.95 -1.34 3.92
CA VAL A 10 6.28 -0.17 4.74
C VAL A 10 6.53 -0.61 6.17
N GLU A 11 7.43 0.07 6.85
CA GLU A 11 7.73 -0.28 8.25
C GLU A 11 6.97 0.57 9.26
N ASN A 12 6.34 1.66 8.82
CA ASN A 12 5.60 2.56 9.71
C ASN A 12 4.41 3.13 8.94
N ILE A 13 3.20 2.70 9.34
CA ILE A 13 1.98 3.13 8.65
C ILE A 13 1.79 4.64 8.73
N GLU A 14 1.96 5.24 9.91
CA GLU A 14 1.70 6.66 10.09
C GLU A 14 2.61 7.54 9.24
N LYS A 15 3.89 7.21 9.20
CA LYS A 15 4.84 7.95 8.37
C LYS A 15 4.53 7.80 6.88
N SER A 16 4.15 6.59 6.47
CA SER A 16 3.84 6.33 5.06
C SER A 16 2.57 7.05 4.64
N LEU A 17 1.53 7.04 5.47
CA LEU A 17 0.30 7.76 5.16
C LEU A 17 0.52 9.27 5.16
N ASP A 18 1.38 9.78 6.05
CA ASP A 18 1.71 11.20 6.03
C ASP A 18 2.34 11.58 4.68
N PHE A 19 3.25 10.74 4.18
CA PHE A 19 3.87 11.01 2.89
C PHE A 19 2.88 10.87 1.74
N TYR A 20 2.23 9.73 1.62
CA TYR A 20 1.39 9.45 0.46
C TYR A 20 0.07 10.22 0.46
N CYS A 21 -0.54 10.40 1.63
CA CYS A 21 -1.84 11.08 1.70
C CYS A 21 -1.69 12.58 1.94
N ASN A 22 -0.93 12.97 2.96
CA ASN A 22 -0.84 14.40 3.29
C ASN A 22 0.07 15.18 2.35
N LYS A 23 1.17 14.58 1.89
CA LYS A 23 2.11 15.28 1.02
C LYS A 23 1.85 15.08 -0.46
N LEU A 24 1.54 13.84 -0.88
CA LEU A 24 1.27 13.55 -2.29
C LEU A 24 -0.20 13.67 -2.68
N GLY A 25 -1.10 13.67 -1.71
CA GLY A 25 -2.51 13.85 -1.99
C GLY A 25 -3.28 12.61 -2.40
N LEU A 26 -2.73 11.42 -2.17
CA LEU A 26 -3.49 10.20 -2.38
C LEU A 26 -4.52 10.05 -1.28
N LYS A 27 -5.57 9.26 -1.52
CA LYS A 27 -6.58 9.01 -0.50
C LYS A 27 -6.68 7.52 -0.21
N GLU A 28 -6.89 7.19 1.06
CA GLU A 28 -7.09 5.81 1.48
C GLU A 28 -8.50 5.37 1.08
N VAL A 29 -8.59 4.29 0.29
CA VAL A 29 -9.89 3.80 -0.19
C VAL A 29 -10.28 2.47 0.43
N ARG A 30 -9.33 1.72 0.99
CA ARG A 30 -9.62 0.44 1.62
C ARG A 30 -8.48 0.05 2.55
N ARG A 31 -8.85 -0.63 3.64
CA ARG A 31 -7.86 -1.17 4.59
C ARG A 31 -8.30 -2.54 5.03
N VAL A 32 -7.36 -3.48 5.07
CA VAL A 32 -7.64 -4.88 5.45
C VAL A 32 -6.59 -5.35 6.45
N ASP A 33 -7.04 -5.86 7.59
CA ASP A 33 -6.16 -6.54 8.54
C ASP A 33 -6.28 -8.06 8.35
N ASN A 34 -5.15 -8.75 8.30
CA ASN A 34 -5.12 -10.20 8.17
C ASN A 34 -4.38 -10.77 9.37
N GLU A 35 -5.12 -11.32 10.33
CA GLU A 35 -4.52 -11.83 11.57
C GLU A 35 -3.70 -13.09 11.34
N LYS A 36 -4.14 -13.96 10.44
CA LYS A 36 -3.40 -15.20 10.16
C LYS A 36 -2.06 -14.90 9.53
N GLY A 37 -2.01 -13.98 8.59
CA GLY A 37 -0.78 -13.59 7.93
C GLY A 37 0.01 -12.53 8.70
N ARG A 38 -0.61 -11.91 9.70
CA ARG A 38 -0.04 -10.87 10.54
C ARG A 38 0.43 -9.69 9.70
N PHE A 39 -0.51 -9.14 8.91
CA PHE A 39 -0.22 -7.96 8.11
C PHE A 39 -1.46 -7.11 7.91
N THR A 40 -1.25 -5.84 7.58
CA THR A 40 -2.30 -4.90 7.22
C THR A 40 -2.03 -4.40 5.81
N LEU A 41 -3.08 -4.37 4.99
CA LEU A 41 -3.03 -3.81 3.64
C LEU A 41 -3.78 -2.49 3.64
N ILE A 42 -3.18 -1.47 3.02
CA ILE A 42 -3.82 -0.16 2.87
C ILE A 42 -3.75 0.22 1.40
N PHE A 43 -4.92 0.43 0.79
CA PHE A 43 -5.00 0.77 -0.63
C PHE A 43 -5.24 2.26 -0.79
N LEU A 44 -4.40 2.90 -1.59
CA LEU A 44 -4.44 4.34 -1.84
C LEU A 44 -4.73 4.61 -3.31
N ALA A 45 -5.55 5.62 -3.58
CA ALA A 45 -5.91 6.01 -4.94
C ALA A 45 -5.52 7.46 -5.19
N ALA A 46 -5.18 7.78 -6.43
CA ALA A 46 -5.00 9.15 -6.83
C ALA A 46 -6.36 9.87 -6.82
N GLU A 47 -6.34 11.19 -6.62
CA GLU A 47 -7.54 11.97 -6.36
C GLU A 47 -8.67 11.76 -7.36
N ASN A 48 -8.37 11.71 -8.64
CA ASN A 48 -9.39 11.60 -9.68
C ASN A 48 -9.40 10.25 -10.38
N SER A 49 -8.86 9.21 -9.74
CA SER A 49 -8.81 7.89 -10.38
C SER A 49 -9.87 6.96 -9.81
N ASP A 50 -10.08 5.86 -10.55
CA ASP A 50 -10.98 4.78 -10.15
C ASP A 50 -10.46 4.17 -8.84
N GLU A 51 -11.35 3.92 -7.88
CA GLU A 51 -10.97 3.35 -6.59
C GLU A 51 -10.75 1.84 -6.63
N LYS A 52 -10.77 1.24 -7.81
CA LYS A 52 -10.62 -0.22 -7.96
C LYS A 52 -9.38 -0.63 -8.75
N THR A 53 -8.78 0.27 -9.49
CA THR A 53 -7.63 -0.05 -10.34
C THR A 53 -6.56 1.03 -10.23
N GLY A 54 -5.33 0.67 -10.57
CA GLY A 54 -4.22 1.61 -10.55
C GLY A 54 -3.88 2.10 -9.15
N LEU A 55 -4.07 1.25 -8.13
CA LEU A 55 -3.88 1.62 -6.74
C LEU A 55 -2.44 1.44 -6.30
N LEU A 56 -2.07 2.15 -5.25
CA LEU A 56 -0.86 1.85 -4.49
C LEU A 56 -1.29 1.06 -3.26
N GLU A 57 -0.78 -0.17 -3.13
CA GLU A 57 -1.06 -1.00 -1.96
C GLU A 57 0.13 -0.95 -1.02
N LEU A 58 -0.10 -0.48 0.20
CA LEU A 58 0.92 -0.53 1.25
C LEU A 58 0.70 -1.79 2.06
N THR A 59 1.76 -2.57 2.26
CA THR A 59 1.70 -3.75 3.12
C THR A 59 2.53 -3.47 4.37
N TYR A 60 1.87 -3.54 5.52
CA TYR A 60 2.55 -3.41 6.81
C TYR A 60 2.55 -4.77 7.47
N ASN A 61 3.73 -5.39 7.55
CA ASN A 61 3.90 -6.64 8.27
C ASN A 61 4.03 -6.33 9.75
N TRP A 62 3.23 -7.00 10.57
CA TRP A 62 3.19 -6.72 12.02
C TRP A 62 4.51 -7.05 12.71
N ASP A 63 5.24 -8.03 12.21
CA ASP A 63 6.56 -8.33 12.75
C ASP A 63 7.56 -7.29 12.21
N PRO A 64 8.25 -6.55 13.08
CA PRO A 64 9.10 -5.44 12.63
C PRO A 64 10.17 -5.87 11.66
N GLU A 65 10.37 -5.05 10.61
CA GLU A 65 11.40 -5.28 9.62
C GLU A 65 11.81 -3.95 9.01
N LYS A 66 13.11 -3.73 8.86
CA LYS A 66 13.63 -2.58 8.13
C LYS A 66 13.75 -2.95 6.67
N TYR A 67 13.21 -2.12 5.80
CA TYR A 67 13.23 -2.40 4.38
C TYR A 67 14.34 -1.66 3.67
N THR A 68 14.99 -2.38 2.76
CA THR A 68 16.01 -1.84 1.87
C THR A 68 15.44 -1.85 0.45
N GLY A 69 16.21 -1.38 -0.52
CA GLY A 69 15.76 -1.38 -1.91
C GLY A 69 15.39 -2.76 -2.45
N GLY A 70 15.89 -3.86 -1.82
CA GLY A 70 15.55 -5.21 -2.23
C GLY A 70 14.37 -5.81 -1.49
N ARG A 71 13.86 -5.17 -0.44
CA ARG A 71 12.78 -5.71 0.38
C ARG A 71 11.50 -4.87 0.35
N ASN A 72 11.57 -3.61 -0.02
CA ASN A 72 10.39 -2.75 0.04
C ASN A 72 9.42 -2.97 -1.13
N PHE A 73 9.93 -3.25 -2.32
CA PHE A 73 9.05 -3.48 -3.46
C PHE A 73 8.35 -4.83 -3.32
N GLY A 74 7.05 -4.84 -3.50
CA GLY A 74 6.25 -6.05 -3.44
C GLY A 74 5.99 -6.61 -4.83
N HIS A 75 4.96 -6.05 -5.51
CA HIS A 75 4.57 -6.61 -6.81
C HIS A 75 3.69 -5.63 -7.58
N LEU A 76 3.52 -5.93 -8.87
CA LEU A 76 2.50 -5.34 -9.71
C LEU A 76 1.41 -6.38 -9.93
N ALA A 77 0.15 -5.94 -10.00
CA ALA A 77 -0.96 -6.86 -10.19
C ALA A 77 -1.86 -6.40 -11.35
N TYR A 78 -2.18 -7.35 -12.21
CA TYR A 78 -3.07 -7.14 -13.35
C TYR A 78 -4.20 -8.17 -13.28
N SER A 79 -5.39 -7.78 -13.71
CA SER A 79 -6.51 -8.72 -13.76
C SER A 79 -6.37 -9.69 -14.93
#